data_211e6a4a38aa80144734010599291cd1
#
_entry.id   211e6a4a38aa80144734010599291cd1
#
_cell.length_a   1.000
_cell.length_b   1.000
_cell.length_c   1.000
_cell.angle_alpha   90.00
_cell.angle_beta   90.00
_cell.angle_gamma   90.00
#
_symmetry.space_group_name_H-M   'P 1'
#
loop_
_entity.id
_entity.type
_entity.pdbx_description
1 polymer ?
#
loop_
_entity_poly.entity_id
_entity_poly.type
_entity_poly.pdbx_seq_one_letter_code
_entity_poly.pdbx_strand_id
1 'polypeptide(L)'
;MFDESEITDGAKREAVALFHRAYGAQQRDDYDGAIELYRRSIAAYPTAEAHTFLGWVYSFQGRYDEAIDECLRAIQVDPAFGNPYNDIGSYLIAKGDLYNCVRWFHRALAAPRYEARAFPHLNLGRVYEQRRRLLDAARHYGLALHEEPNFAQAAKALRNLQARLN
;
A
#
# COMPACT_ATOMS: atom_id res chain seq x y z
N MET A 1 -11.63 -32.74 -23.47
CA MET A 1 -11.06 -32.50 -22.12
C MET A 1 -10.26 -31.21 -22.26
N PHE A 2 -10.68 -30.12 -21.61
CA PHE A 2 -9.93 -28.85 -21.66
C PHE A 2 -8.64 -29.04 -20.86
N ASP A 3 -7.52 -28.53 -21.40
CA ASP A 3 -6.22 -28.54 -20.72
C ASP A 3 -6.28 -27.58 -19.51
N GLU A 4 -5.79 -28.00 -18.34
CA GLU A 4 -5.76 -27.15 -17.12
C GLU A 4 -5.00 -25.85 -17.36
N SER A 5 -3.99 -25.84 -18.26
CA SER A 5 -3.25 -24.64 -18.64
C SER A 5 -4.12 -23.64 -19.42
N GLU A 6 -4.99 -24.10 -20.32
CA GLU A 6 -5.92 -23.25 -21.08
C GLU A 6 -7.00 -22.64 -20.18
N ILE A 7 -7.50 -23.42 -19.22
CA ILE A 7 -8.47 -22.95 -18.22
C ILE A 7 -7.83 -21.88 -17.35
N THR A 8 -6.61 -22.11 -16.87
CA THR A 8 -5.87 -21.16 -16.03
C THR A 8 -5.56 -19.87 -16.78
N ASP A 9 -5.20 -19.93 -18.06
CA ASP A 9 -4.94 -18.74 -18.88
C ASP A 9 -6.22 -17.95 -19.16
N GLY A 10 -7.34 -18.63 -19.34
CA GLY A 10 -8.67 -18.00 -19.46
C GLY A 10 -9.06 -17.22 -18.20
N ALA A 11 -8.94 -17.89 -17.05
CA ALA A 11 -9.23 -17.29 -15.74
C ALA A 11 -8.33 -16.07 -15.44
N LYS A 12 -7.04 -16.14 -15.75
CA LYS A 12 -6.12 -15.01 -15.61
C LYS A 12 -6.51 -13.83 -16.49
N ARG A 13 -6.86 -14.07 -17.75
CA ARG A 13 -7.31 -13.00 -18.67
C ARG A 13 -8.61 -12.34 -18.17
N GLU A 14 -9.56 -13.13 -17.69
CA GLU A 14 -10.78 -12.60 -17.08
C GLU A 14 -10.50 -11.77 -15.84
N ALA A 15 -9.64 -12.26 -14.93
CA ALA A 15 -9.23 -11.54 -13.73
C ALA A 15 -8.59 -10.19 -14.06
N VAL A 16 -7.70 -10.14 -15.04
CA VAL A 16 -7.06 -8.89 -15.50
C VAL A 16 -8.08 -7.91 -16.07
N ALA A 17 -9.01 -8.40 -16.90
CA ALA A 17 -10.06 -7.55 -17.47
C ALA A 17 -10.97 -6.95 -16.38
N LEU A 18 -11.37 -7.76 -15.40
CA LEU A 18 -12.17 -7.33 -14.25
C LEU A 18 -11.40 -6.33 -13.38
N PHE A 19 -10.11 -6.57 -13.13
CA PHE A 19 -9.23 -5.64 -12.40
C PHE A 19 -9.19 -4.27 -13.06
N HIS A 20 -8.97 -4.18 -14.37
CA HIS A 20 -8.93 -2.90 -15.08
C HIS A 20 -10.29 -2.17 -15.04
N ARG A 21 -11.39 -2.90 -15.12
CA ARG A 21 -12.74 -2.33 -14.95
C ARG A 21 -12.96 -1.81 -13.53
N ALA A 22 -12.49 -2.55 -12.51
CA ALA A 22 -12.55 -2.15 -11.11
C ALA A 22 -11.74 -0.87 -10.88
N TYR A 23 -10.53 -0.81 -11.42
CA TYR A 23 -9.68 0.38 -11.35
C TYR A 23 -10.36 1.59 -12.01
N GLY A 24 -11.00 1.40 -13.17
CA GLY A 24 -11.78 2.45 -13.83
C GLY A 24 -12.99 2.92 -13.01
N ALA A 25 -13.67 2.04 -12.29
CA ALA A 25 -14.74 2.41 -11.36
C ALA A 25 -14.18 3.22 -10.16
N GLN A 26 -13.09 2.76 -9.56
CA GLN A 26 -12.39 3.46 -8.48
C GLN A 26 -11.96 4.88 -8.88
N GLN A 27 -11.47 5.09 -10.11
CA GLN A 27 -11.06 6.42 -10.61
C GLN A 27 -12.24 7.38 -10.78
N ARG A 28 -13.46 6.89 -10.81
CA ARG A 28 -14.71 7.69 -10.85
C ARG A 28 -15.41 7.76 -9.51
N ASP A 29 -14.73 7.38 -8.42
CA ASP A 29 -15.24 7.31 -7.05
C ASP A 29 -16.44 6.35 -6.89
N ASP A 30 -16.67 5.45 -7.86
CA ASP A 30 -17.64 4.35 -7.75
C ASP A 30 -17.02 3.21 -6.92
N TYR A 31 -16.96 3.41 -5.60
CA TYR A 31 -16.31 2.46 -4.71
C TYR A 31 -17.07 1.14 -4.58
N ASP A 32 -18.39 1.16 -4.60
CA ASP A 32 -19.20 -0.06 -4.50
C ASP A 32 -19.05 -0.91 -5.78
N GLY A 33 -19.08 -0.29 -6.95
CA GLY A 33 -18.80 -0.94 -8.23
C GLY A 33 -17.36 -1.48 -8.31
N ALA A 34 -16.39 -0.73 -7.78
CA ALA A 34 -14.99 -1.17 -7.71
C ALA A 34 -14.82 -2.40 -6.82
N ILE A 35 -15.42 -2.41 -5.62
CA ILE A 35 -15.40 -3.56 -4.69
C ILE A 35 -15.93 -4.82 -5.36
N GLU A 36 -17.09 -4.72 -5.99
CA GLU A 36 -17.71 -5.87 -6.68
C GLU A 36 -16.79 -6.42 -7.78
N LEU A 37 -16.22 -5.53 -8.60
CA LEU A 37 -15.36 -5.92 -9.71
C LEU A 37 -14.00 -6.49 -9.22
N TYR A 38 -13.39 -5.92 -8.17
CA TYR A 38 -12.18 -6.50 -7.58
C TYR A 38 -12.45 -7.87 -6.97
N ARG A 39 -13.57 -8.07 -6.26
CA ARG A 39 -13.97 -9.38 -5.73
C ARG A 39 -14.15 -10.42 -6.84
N ARG A 40 -14.76 -10.04 -7.96
CA ARG A 40 -14.89 -10.92 -9.12
C ARG A 40 -13.56 -11.25 -9.78
N SER A 41 -12.65 -10.25 -9.86
CA SER A 41 -11.28 -10.46 -10.33
C SER A 41 -10.55 -11.50 -9.46
N ILE A 42 -10.62 -11.36 -8.14
CA ILE A 42 -10.03 -12.27 -7.17
C ILE A 42 -10.64 -13.67 -7.27
N ALA A 43 -11.96 -13.77 -7.45
CA ALA A 43 -12.65 -15.05 -7.60
C ALA A 43 -12.26 -15.78 -8.91
N ALA A 44 -12.01 -15.05 -9.99
CA ALA A 44 -11.53 -15.62 -11.25
C ALA A 44 -10.08 -16.10 -11.13
N TYR A 45 -9.20 -15.26 -10.62
CA TYR A 45 -7.80 -15.59 -10.35
C TYR A 45 -7.22 -14.63 -9.29
N PRO A 46 -6.89 -15.10 -8.07
CA PRO A 46 -6.39 -14.24 -7.02
C PRO A 46 -5.00 -13.72 -7.33
N THR A 47 -4.82 -12.40 -7.23
CA THR A 47 -3.53 -11.71 -7.37
C THR A 47 -3.27 -10.80 -6.19
N ALA A 48 -2.01 -10.57 -5.86
CA ALA A 48 -1.63 -9.66 -4.77
C ALA A 48 -2.07 -8.22 -5.08
N GLU A 49 -2.01 -7.83 -6.35
CA GLU A 49 -2.48 -6.53 -6.82
C GLU A 49 -3.98 -6.35 -6.59
N ALA A 50 -4.81 -7.33 -6.96
CA ALA A 50 -6.27 -7.22 -6.81
C ALA A 50 -6.68 -7.10 -5.34
N HIS A 51 -6.08 -7.89 -4.45
CA HIS A 51 -6.29 -7.77 -3.01
C HIS A 51 -5.83 -6.40 -2.47
N THR A 52 -4.66 -5.91 -2.89
CA THR A 52 -4.14 -4.60 -2.45
C THR A 52 -5.05 -3.46 -2.88
N PHE A 53 -5.51 -3.45 -4.12
CA PHE A 53 -6.41 -2.41 -4.63
C PHE A 53 -7.81 -2.49 -3.99
N LEU A 54 -8.32 -3.68 -3.70
CA LEU A 54 -9.54 -3.85 -2.90
C LEU A 54 -9.36 -3.24 -1.50
N GLY A 55 -8.22 -3.47 -0.87
CA GLY A 55 -7.85 -2.84 0.40
C GLY A 55 -7.85 -1.31 0.32
N TRP A 56 -7.35 -0.74 -0.79
CA TRP A 56 -7.40 0.71 -1.01
C TRP A 56 -8.83 1.24 -1.05
N VAL A 57 -9.72 0.56 -1.78
CA VAL A 57 -11.13 0.98 -1.85
C VAL A 57 -11.77 0.95 -0.46
N TYR A 58 -11.54 -0.10 0.34
CA TYR A 58 -12.01 -0.13 1.72
C TYR A 58 -11.45 1.03 2.56
N SER A 59 -10.18 1.38 2.38
CA SER A 59 -9.56 2.48 3.13
C SER A 59 -10.18 3.85 2.82
N PHE A 60 -10.59 4.10 1.56
CA PHE A 60 -11.31 5.32 1.18
C PHE A 60 -12.68 5.43 1.87
N GLN A 61 -13.29 4.29 2.20
CA GLN A 61 -14.52 4.24 2.99
C GLN A 61 -14.27 4.22 4.51
N GLY A 62 -13.02 4.34 4.98
CA GLY A 62 -12.66 4.27 6.40
C GLY A 62 -12.69 2.86 7.00
N ARG A 63 -12.85 1.83 6.18
CA ARG A 63 -12.96 0.40 6.56
C ARG A 63 -11.56 -0.20 6.70
N TYR A 64 -10.78 0.32 7.64
CA TYR A 64 -9.35 -0.02 7.75
C TYR A 64 -9.09 -1.48 8.16
N ASP A 65 -9.96 -2.11 8.95
CA ASP A 65 -9.78 -3.52 9.32
C ASP A 65 -9.92 -4.43 8.09
N GLU A 66 -10.92 -4.20 7.26
CA GLU A 66 -11.11 -4.94 6.01
C GLU A 66 -9.99 -4.64 5.00
N ALA A 67 -9.49 -3.40 4.97
CA ALA A 67 -8.34 -3.03 4.15
C ALA A 67 -7.08 -3.79 4.57
N ILE A 68 -6.82 -3.93 5.87
CA ILE A 68 -5.71 -4.71 6.41
C ILE A 68 -5.87 -6.20 6.07
N ASP A 69 -7.06 -6.75 6.23
CA ASP A 69 -7.33 -8.16 5.89
C ASP A 69 -7.03 -8.46 4.42
N GLU A 70 -7.43 -7.57 3.51
CA GLU A 70 -7.12 -7.74 2.09
C GLU A 70 -5.61 -7.61 1.81
N CYS A 71 -4.90 -6.69 2.45
CA CYS A 71 -3.45 -6.62 2.35
C CYS A 71 -2.76 -7.88 2.90
N LEU A 72 -3.26 -8.48 3.98
CA LEU A 72 -2.74 -9.76 4.49
C LEU A 72 -2.95 -10.91 3.49
N ARG A 73 -4.09 -10.94 2.78
CA ARG A 73 -4.32 -11.89 1.68
C ARG A 73 -3.38 -11.64 0.50
N ALA A 74 -3.15 -10.37 0.15
CA ALA A 74 -2.16 -10.02 -0.88
C ALA A 74 -0.76 -10.57 -0.55
N ILE A 75 -0.33 -10.46 0.71
CA ILE A 75 0.95 -11.00 1.20
C ILE A 75 0.98 -12.53 1.15
N GLN A 76 -0.13 -13.21 1.38
CA GLN A 76 -0.22 -14.67 1.22
C GLN A 76 -0.07 -15.10 -0.24
N VAL A 77 -0.61 -14.33 -1.19
CA VAL A 77 -0.51 -14.61 -2.63
C VAL A 77 0.91 -14.34 -3.13
N ASP A 78 1.49 -13.20 -2.77
CA ASP A 78 2.85 -12.82 -3.14
C ASP A 78 3.56 -12.08 -2.01
N PRO A 79 4.34 -12.78 -1.19
CA PRO A 79 5.09 -12.16 -0.09
C PRO A 79 6.22 -11.24 -0.55
N ALA A 80 6.63 -11.29 -1.83
CA ALA A 80 7.64 -10.40 -2.39
C ALA A 80 7.08 -9.01 -2.77
N PHE A 81 5.76 -8.88 -2.92
CA PHE A 81 5.10 -7.63 -3.29
C PHE A 81 5.04 -6.67 -2.10
N GLY A 82 5.71 -5.50 -2.21
CA GLY A 82 5.93 -4.58 -1.09
C GLY A 82 4.76 -3.65 -0.76
N ASN A 83 3.87 -3.38 -1.71
CA ASN A 83 2.76 -2.43 -1.56
C ASN A 83 1.86 -2.76 -0.35
N PRO A 84 1.35 -4.00 -0.17
CA PRO A 84 0.45 -4.29 0.94
C PRO A 84 1.10 -4.09 2.33
N TYR A 85 2.42 -4.29 2.45
CA TYR A 85 3.11 -4.00 3.72
C TYR A 85 3.10 -2.50 4.04
N ASN A 86 3.41 -1.63 3.06
CA ASN A 86 3.32 -0.18 3.25
C ASN A 86 1.90 0.27 3.58
N ASP A 87 0.91 -0.31 2.93
CA ASP A 87 -0.50 0.04 3.09
C ASP A 87 -1.02 -0.35 4.47
N ILE A 88 -0.68 -1.54 4.98
CA ILE A 88 -0.97 -1.93 6.37
C ILE A 88 -0.38 -0.91 7.35
N GLY A 89 0.89 -0.51 7.15
CA GLY A 89 1.51 0.52 7.97
C GLY A 89 0.73 1.83 7.97
N SER A 90 0.25 2.26 6.81
CA SER A 90 -0.54 3.47 6.64
C SER A 90 -1.93 3.37 7.30
N TYR A 91 -2.60 2.23 7.18
CA TYR A 91 -3.89 1.99 7.82
C TYR A 91 -3.77 1.92 9.35
N LEU A 92 -2.68 1.36 9.89
CA LEU A 92 -2.40 1.37 11.32
C LEU A 92 -2.18 2.80 11.84
N ILE A 93 -1.49 3.67 11.08
CA ILE A 93 -1.40 5.10 11.42
C ILE A 93 -2.79 5.72 11.48
N ALA A 94 -3.66 5.48 10.50
CA ALA A 94 -5.01 5.99 10.47
C ALA A 94 -5.86 5.52 11.67
N LYS A 95 -5.59 4.31 12.17
CA LYS A 95 -6.18 3.76 13.40
C LYS A 95 -5.52 4.26 14.70
N GLY A 96 -4.46 5.07 14.62
CA GLY A 96 -3.72 5.58 15.78
C GLY A 96 -2.65 4.65 16.34
N ASP A 97 -2.40 3.50 15.70
CA ASP A 97 -1.37 2.55 16.13
C ASP A 97 0.00 2.93 15.56
N LEU A 98 0.62 3.90 16.19
CA LEU A 98 1.94 4.42 15.80
C LEU A 98 3.10 3.48 16.17
N TYR A 99 2.87 2.40 16.89
CA TYR A 99 3.90 1.43 17.28
C TYR A 99 3.98 0.26 16.30
N ASN A 100 2.87 -0.39 16.06
CA ASN A 100 2.84 -1.57 15.19
C ASN A 100 3.05 -1.24 13.71
N CYS A 101 2.73 -0.01 13.26
CA CYS A 101 2.95 0.41 11.87
C CYS A 101 4.42 0.35 11.44
N VAL A 102 5.38 0.61 12.37
CA VAL A 102 6.82 0.69 12.06
C VAL A 102 7.36 -0.60 11.44
N ARG A 103 7.00 -1.76 12.00
CA ARG A 103 7.45 -3.07 11.48
C ARG A 103 6.98 -3.32 10.05
N TRP A 104 5.81 -2.79 9.69
CA TRP A 104 5.23 -2.99 8.38
C TRP A 104 5.94 -2.17 7.30
N PHE A 105 6.32 -0.92 7.62
CA PHE A 105 7.14 -0.11 6.72
C PHE A 105 8.54 -0.73 6.50
N HIS A 106 9.16 -1.29 7.54
CA HIS A 106 10.41 -2.02 7.37
C HIS A 106 10.26 -3.27 6.51
N ARG A 107 9.15 -4.00 6.62
CA ARG A 107 8.85 -5.12 5.72
C ARG A 107 8.66 -4.66 4.27
N ALA A 108 7.98 -3.54 4.05
CA ALA A 108 7.85 -2.96 2.71
C ALA A 108 9.22 -2.65 2.10
N LEU A 109 10.12 -2.01 2.88
CA LEU A 109 11.48 -1.68 2.45
C LEU A 109 12.34 -2.93 2.17
N ALA A 110 12.06 -4.04 2.84
CA ALA A 110 12.76 -5.31 2.64
C ALA A 110 12.18 -6.16 1.49
N ALA A 111 10.98 -5.82 1.01
CA ALA A 111 10.31 -6.60 -0.03
C ALA A 111 11.05 -6.46 -1.37
N PRO A 112 11.35 -7.59 -2.06
CA PRO A 112 12.10 -7.55 -3.33
C PRO A 112 11.39 -6.82 -4.46
N ARG A 113 10.06 -6.86 -4.48
CA ARG A 113 9.20 -6.30 -5.51
C ARG A 113 8.49 -5.05 -4.99
N TYR A 114 9.27 -4.00 -4.68
CA TYR A 114 8.77 -2.72 -4.21
C TYR A 114 9.63 -1.55 -4.72
N GLU A 115 9.06 -0.75 -5.61
CA GLU A 115 9.76 0.38 -6.23
C GLU A 115 9.55 1.71 -5.47
N ALA A 116 8.39 1.89 -4.84
CA ALA A 116 7.98 3.14 -4.20
C ALA A 116 8.60 3.35 -2.80
N ARG A 117 9.92 3.12 -2.66
CA ARG A 117 10.65 3.07 -1.39
C ARG A 117 10.68 4.38 -0.61
N ALA A 118 10.46 5.51 -1.29
CA ALA A 118 10.34 6.82 -0.65
C ALA A 118 9.15 6.93 0.30
N PHE A 119 8.02 6.27 0.01
CA PHE A 119 6.80 6.34 0.83
C PHE A 119 6.93 5.73 2.23
N PRO A 120 7.46 4.49 2.42
CA PRO A 120 7.70 3.97 3.77
C PRO A 120 8.63 4.86 4.58
N HIS A 121 9.66 5.45 3.96
CA HIS A 121 10.54 6.39 4.65
C HIS A 121 9.83 7.68 5.05
N LEU A 122 9.01 8.27 4.19
CA LEU A 122 8.16 9.41 4.53
C LEU A 122 7.23 9.08 5.72
N ASN A 123 6.57 7.92 5.68
CA ASN A 123 5.65 7.49 6.73
C ASN A 123 6.37 7.22 8.05
N LEU A 124 7.53 6.57 8.03
CA LEU A 124 8.38 6.38 9.22
C LEU A 124 8.80 7.74 9.81
N GLY A 125 9.19 8.70 8.96
CA GLY A 125 9.51 10.05 9.40
C GLY A 125 8.34 10.70 10.15
N ARG A 126 7.14 10.63 9.60
CA ARG A 126 5.90 11.14 10.24
C ARG A 126 5.60 10.45 11.57
N VAL A 127 5.73 9.14 11.63
CA VAL A 127 5.53 8.36 12.86
C VAL A 127 6.52 8.77 13.93
N TYR A 128 7.81 8.85 13.60
CA TYR A 128 8.84 9.27 14.55
C TYR A 128 8.67 10.72 15.01
N GLU A 129 8.23 11.63 14.12
CA GLU A 129 7.93 13.01 14.50
C GLU A 129 6.76 13.06 15.50
N GLN A 130 5.67 12.31 15.27
CA GLN A 130 4.56 12.22 16.23
C GLN A 130 4.99 11.63 17.58
N ARG A 131 5.92 10.69 17.56
CA ARG A 131 6.52 10.09 18.77
C ARG A 131 7.60 10.97 19.41
N ARG A 132 7.79 12.20 18.96
CA ARG A 132 8.82 13.14 19.44
C ARG A 132 10.27 12.67 19.24
N ARG A 133 10.50 11.69 18.39
CA ARG A 133 11.83 11.20 17.99
C ARG A 133 12.33 12.00 16.78
N LEU A 134 12.65 13.27 16.99
CA LEU A 134 12.86 14.24 15.90
C LEU A 134 14.11 13.93 15.03
N LEU A 135 15.17 13.39 15.62
CA LEU A 135 16.37 12.98 14.86
C LEU A 135 16.08 11.78 13.95
N ASP A 136 15.32 10.79 14.43
CA ASP A 136 14.91 9.67 13.61
C ASP A 136 13.96 10.12 12.48
N ALA A 137 13.05 11.06 12.78
CA ALA A 137 12.18 11.66 11.78
C ALA A 137 12.99 12.34 10.67
N ALA A 138 13.97 13.20 11.03
CA ALA A 138 14.83 13.88 10.07
C ALA A 138 15.61 12.89 9.20
N ARG A 139 16.16 11.82 9.82
CA ARG A 139 16.87 10.76 9.10
C ARG A 139 15.96 10.09 8.06
N HIS A 140 14.73 9.73 8.43
CA HIS A 140 13.81 9.05 7.51
C HIS A 140 13.31 9.97 6.40
N TYR A 141 13.05 11.25 6.66
CA TYR A 141 12.76 12.22 5.60
C TYR A 141 13.95 12.37 4.63
N GLY A 142 15.19 12.37 5.14
CA GLY A 142 16.38 12.35 4.31
C GLY A 142 16.51 11.09 3.46
N LEU A 143 16.20 9.92 4.02
CA LEU A 143 16.18 8.66 3.26
C LEU A 143 15.11 8.65 2.16
N ALA A 144 13.92 9.22 2.42
CA ALA A 144 12.89 9.38 1.40
C ALA A 144 13.37 10.23 0.21
N LEU A 145 14.13 11.30 0.48
CA LEU A 145 14.75 12.15 -0.55
C LEU A 145 15.95 11.48 -1.24
N HIS A 146 16.61 10.54 -0.58
CA HIS A 146 17.64 9.73 -1.23
C HIS A 146 17.03 8.76 -2.25
N GLU A 147 15.91 8.13 -1.91
CA GLU A 147 15.17 7.23 -2.83
C GLU A 147 14.53 8.03 -3.99
N GLU A 148 13.97 9.21 -3.70
CA GLU A 148 13.32 10.08 -4.67
C GLU A 148 13.69 11.55 -4.41
N PRO A 149 14.70 12.11 -5.11
CA PRO A 149 15.21 13.46 -4.84
C PRO A 149 14.17 14.59 -4.99
N ASN A 150 13.16 14.40 -5.84
CA ASN A 150 12.10 15.38 -6.09
C ASN A 150 10.83 15.13 -5.28
N PHE A 151 10.88 14.30 -4.23
CA PHE A 151 9.72 13.98 -3.40
C PHE A 151 9.30 15.17 -2.54
N ALA A 152 8.43 16.01 -3.09
CA ALA A 152 8.02 17.30 -2.50
C ALA A 152 7.49 17.16 -1.06
N GLN A 153 6.78 16.08 -0.75
CA GLN A 153 6.24 15.85 0.60
C GLN A 153 7.34 15.64 1.64
N ALA A 154 8.37 14.85 1.32
CA ALA A 154 9.50 14.61 2.20
C ALA A 154 10.35 15.88 2.38
N ALA A 155 10.60 16.62 1.29
CA ALA A 155 11.32 17.88 1.34
C ALA A 155 10.61 18.92 2.22
N LYS A 156 9.29 19.04 2.09
CA LYS A 156 8.48 19.94 2.94
C LYS A 156 8.53 19.51 4.41
N ALA A 157 8.37 18.23 4.69
CA ALA A 157 8.39 17.68 6.05
C ALA A 157 9.74 17.95 6.71
N LEU A 158 10.85 17.68 6.02
CA LEU A 158 12.20 17.90 6.53
C LEU A 158 12.47 19.39 6.83
N ARG A 159 12.12 20.30 5.91
CA ARG A 159 12.25 21.75 6.14
C ARG A 159 11.46 22.22 7.36
N ASN A 160 10.21 21.78 7.50
CA ASN A 160 9.37 22.15 8.64
C ASN A 160 9.94 21.63 9.97
N LEU A 161 10.48 20.42 9.97
CA LEU A 161 11.13 19.84 11.13
C LEU A 161 12.39 20.62 11.52
N GLN A 162 13.26 20.95 10.55
CA GLN A 162 14.47 21.73 10.77
C GLN A 162 14.19 23.13 11.33
N ALA A 163 13.15 23.81 10.81
CA ALA A 163 12.73 25.13 11.32
C ALA A 163 12.24 25.10 12.77
N ARG A 164 11.86 23.94 13.30
CA ARG A 164 11.42 23.76 14.71
C ARG A 164 12.56 23.36 15.64
N LEU A 165 13.70 22.93 15.08
CA LEU A 165 14.88 22.51 15.83
C LEU A 165 15.90 23.66 16.02
N ASN A 166 15.79 24.73 15.21
CA ASN A 166 16.58 25.97 15.29
C ASN A 166 15.87 27.02 16.12
#